data_63447fb5c1939a2942b3181c3423baf8
#
_entry.id   63447fb5c1939a2942b3181c3423baf8
#
_cell.length_a   1.000
_cell.length_b   1.000
_cell.length_c   1.000
_cell.angle_alpha   90.00
_cell.angle_beta   90.00
_cell.angle_gamma   90.00
#
_symmetry.space_group_name_H-M   'P 1'
#
loop_
_entity.id
_entity.type
_entity.pdbx_description
1 polymer ?
#
loop_
_entity_poly.entity_id
_entity_poly.type
_entity_poly.pdbx_seq_one_letter_code
_entity_poly.pdbx_strand_id
1 'polypeptide(L)'
;IGILMKAARIIKKHKRPNLDARDTAHTYLIRLSQNNSYPCELRRLRHHPKARLLEKSDLFKLNPFLDKDGAMRSRSRLNQMKSVSFEQANPIILTGNCPITRMIIENAHVKHQHTVSLNAMLVKLFKKYHIIGLTRTVKKIMKNCAMCRRRAAKPSPTLMAPLNKNLSEQRPFAETGID
;
A
#
# COMPACT_ATOMS: atom_id res chain seq x y z
N ILE A 1 -12.37 1.55 17.95
CA ILE A 1 -13.49 0.58 17.86
C ILE A 1 -14.75 1.25 17.27
N GLY A 2 -15.20 2.43 17.72
CA GLY A 2 -16.43 3.08 17.24
C GLY A 2 -16.48 3.47 15.75
N ILE A 3 -15.37 3.59 15.11
CA ILE A 3 -15.19 4.07 13.73
C ILE A 3 -15.41 2.95 12.71
N LEU A 4 -14.80 1.80 12.96
CA LEU A 4 -15.03 0.59 12.15
C LEU A 4 -16.49 0.15 12.29
N MET A 5 -17.10 0.36 13.45
CA MET A 5 -18.54 0.09 13.65
C MET A 5 -19.45 1.01 12.83
N LYS A 6 -19.11 2.29 12.62
CA LYS A 6 -19.89 3.18 11.75
C LYS A 6 -19.77 2.77 10.28
N ALA A 7 -18.56 2.44 9.81
CA ALA A 7 -18.36 1.91 8.46
C ALA A 7 -19.08 0.57 8.27
N ALA A 8 -19.05 -0.32 9.27
CA ALA A 8 -19.80 -1.57 9.26
C ALA A 8 -21.33 -1.37 9.27
N ARG A 9 -21.85 -0.33 9.94
CA ARG A 9 -23.28 0.02 9.88
C ARG A 9 -23.71 0.50 8.49
N ILE A 10 -22.88 1.28 7.80
CA ILE A 10 -23.14 1.69 6.41
C ILE A 10 -23.25 0.47 5.51
N ILE A 11 -22.36 -0.51 5.69
CA ILE A 11 -22.36 -1.76 4.91
C ILE A 11 -23.56 -2.65 5.29
N LYS A 12 -23.91 -2.76 6.60
CA LYS A 12 -25.04 -3.56 7.08
C LYS A 12 -26.41 -3.03 6.69
N LYS A 13 -26.55 -1.71 6.48
CA LYS A 13 -27.82 -1.09 6.08
C LYS A 13 -28.30 -1.55 4.69
N HIS A 14 -27.38 -2.06 3.87
CA HIS A 14 -27.69 -2.68 2.58
C HIS A 14 -27.70 -4.20 2.73
N LYS A 15 -28.83 -4.83 2.51
CA LYS A 15 -29.03 -6.32 2.59
C LYS A 15 -28.05 -7.12 1.71
N ARG A 16 -27.51 -6.51 0.64
CA ARG A 16 -26.33 -6.93 -0.11
C ARG A 16 -25.50 -5.67 -0.34
N PRO A 17 -24.25 -5.59 0.11
CA PRO A 17 -23.39 -4.44 -0.17
C PRO A 17 -23.13 -4.40 -1.67
N ASN A 18 -23.92 -3.56 -2.38
CA ASN A 18 -23.63 -3.22 -3.76
C ASN A 18 -22.33 -2.40 -3.83
N LEU A 19 -21.82 -2.20 -5.03
CA LEU A 19 -20.56 -1.48 -5.26
C LEU A 19 -20.59 -0.09 -4.63
N ASP A 20 -21.71 0.61 -4.73
CA ASP A 20 -21.91 1.97 -4.21
C ASP A 20 -21.77 2.05 -2.68
N ALA A 21 -22.28 1.06 -1.95
CA ALA A 21 -22.16 1.02 -0.48
C ALA A 21 -20.70 0.79 -0.03
N ARG A 22 -19.94 0.00 -0.79
CA ARG A 22 -18.51 -0.22 -0.53
C ARG A 22 -17.69 1.04 -0.80
N ASP A 23 -17.95 1.72 -1.89
CA ASP A 23 -17.26 2.95 -2.27
C ASP A 23 -17.59 4.08 -1.29
N THR A 24 -18.84 4.17 -0.84
CA THR A 24 -19.26 5.12 0.21
C THR A 24 -18.53 4.84 1.52
N ALA A 25 -18.47 3.58 1.97
CA ALA A 25 -17.76 3.19 3.19
C ALA A 25 -16.25 3.44 3.07
N HIS A 26 -15.66 3.14 1.93
CA HIS A 26 -14.26 3.39 1.65
C HIS A 26 -13.93 4.89 1.70
N THR A 27 -14.71 5.73 1.04
CA THR A 27 -14.57 7.19 1.07
C THR A 27 -14.72 7.74 2.49
N TYR A 28 -15.68 7.23 3.26
CA TYR A 28 -15.87 7.60 4.66
C TYR A 28 -14.62 7.29 5.51
N LEU A 29 -14.05 6.09 5.38
CA LEU A 29 -12.83 5.70 6.10
C LEU A 29 -11.62 6.57 5.71
N ILE A 30 -11.49 6.90 4.42
CA ILE A 30 -10.44 7.81 3.93
C ILE A 30 -10.56 9.19 4.58
N ARG A 31 -11.75 9.79 4.53
CA ARG A 31 -12.01 11.12 5.13
C ARG A 31 -11.69 11.15 6.61
N LEU A 32 -12.03 10.07 7.30
CA LEU A 32 -11.74 9.92 8.71
C LEU A 32 -10.24 9.84 8.99
N SER A 33 -9.52 9.03 8.19
CA SER A 33 -8.05 8.96 8.24
C SER A 33 -7.40 10.32 8.02
N GLN A 34 -7.87 11.05 7.02
CA GLN A 34 -7.37 12.38 6.70
C GLN A 34 -7.69 13.39 7.80
N ASN A 35 -8.89 13.33 8.39
CA ASN A 35 -9.30 14.22 9.48
C ASN A 35 -8.45 14.01 10.74
N ASN A 36 -8.03 12.78 11.00
CA ASN A 36 -7.15 12.46 12.12
C ASN A 36 -5.69 12.87 11.87
N SER A 37 -5.23 12.77 10.60
CA SER A 37 -3.83 13.00 10.26
C SER A 37 -3.54 14.45 9.90
N TYR A 38 -4.49 15.17 9.31
CA TYR A 38 -4.33 16.51 8.76
C TYR A 38 -5.48 17.46 9.12
N PRO A 39 -5.80 17.65 10.42
CA PRO A 39 -6.96 18.42 10.85
C PRO A 39 -6.84 19.91 10.49
N CYS A 40 -5.65 20.48 10.60
CA CYS A 40 -5.39 21.91 10.31
C CYS A 40 -5.52 22.20 8.81
N GLU A 41 -4.92 21.38 7.97
CA GLU A 41 -4.95 21.51 6.52
C GLU A 41 -6.37 21.36 5.98
N LEU A 42 -7.11 20.37 6.47
CA LEU A 42 -8.51 20.15 6.09
C LEU A 42 -9.41 21.32 6.50
N ARG A 43 -9.23 21.85 7.70
CA ARG A 43 -9.98 23.04 8.14
C ARG A 43 -9.72 24.20 7.21
N ARG A 44 -8.46 24.47 6.86
CA ARG A 44 -8.07 25.54 5.94
C ARG A 44 -8.66 25.36 4.54
N LEU A 45 -8.60 24.15 3.97
CA LEU A 45 -9.16 23.85 2.65
C LEU A 45 -10.69 23.96 2.62
N ARG A 46 -11.38 23.71 3.73
CA ARG A 46 -12.84 23.89 3.83
C ARG A 46 -13.24 25.37 3.84
N HIS A 47 -12.50 26.19 4.57
CA HIS A 47 -12.79 27.64 4.66
C HIS A 47 -12.28 28.41 3.43
N HIS A 48 -11.18 27.98 2.85
CA HIS A 48 -10.52 28.65 1.73
C HIS A 48 -10.17 27.66 0.61
N PRO A 49 -11.13 27.19 -0.21
CA PRO A 49 -10.92 26.13 -1.21
C PRO A 49 -9.88 26.49 -2.31
N LYS A 50 -9.71 27.80 -2.58
CA LYS A 50 -8.75 28.32 -3.58
C LYS A 50 -7.39 28.70 -2.99
N ALA A 51 -7.27 28.77 -1.67
CA ALA A 51 -6.03 29.17 -1.03
C ALA A 51 -5.03 28.01 -1.00
N ARG A 52 -3.77 28.31 -1.31
CA ARG A 52 -2.68 27.37 -1.10
C ARG A 52 -2.44 27.13 0.38
N LEU A 53 -1.98 25.94 0.74
CA LEU A 53 -1.51 25.66 2.10
C LEU A 53 -0.29 26.52 2.43
N LEU A 54 0.05 26.62 3.72
CA LEU A 54 1.26 27.25 4.17
C LEU A 54 2.49 26.46 3.74
N GLU A 55 3.57 27.14 3.40
CA GLU A 55 4.85 26.51 2.99
C GLU A 55 5.43 25.57 4.04
N LYS A 56 5.09 25.80 5.31
CA LYS A 56 5.49 24.95 6.45
C LYS A 56 4.77 23.59 6.48
N SER A 57 3.70 23.39 5.69
CA SER A 57 2.98 22.12 5.66
C SER A 57 3.68 21.11 4.73
N ASP A 58 3.85 19.88 5.19
CA ASP A 58 4.38 18.77 4.38
C ASP A 58 3.57 18.53 3.09
N LEU A 59 2.31 18.99 3.08
CA LEU A 59 1.41 18.86 1.94
C LEU A 59 1.50 20.02 0.94
N PHE A 60 2.26 21.08 1.24
CA PHE A 60 2.34 22.27 0.37
C PHE A 60 2.71 21.91 -1.07
N LYS A 61 3.72 21.07 -1.24
CA LYS A 61 4.21 20.62 -2.56
C LYS A 61 3.19 19.80 -3.36
N LEU A 62 2.22 19.21 -2.70
CA LEU A 62 1.19 18.37 -3.32
C LEU A 62 0.00 19.17 -3.84
N ASN A 63 -0.05 20.49 -3.54
CA ASN A 63 -1.15 21.37 -3.90
C ASN A 63 -2.53 20.72 -3.67
N PRO A 64 -2.86 20.35 -2.41
CA PRO A 64 -4.04 19.57 -2.11
C PRO A 64 -5.32 20.36 -2.31
N PHE A 65 -6.39 19.67 -2.66
CA PHE A 65 -7.75 20.20 -2.76
C PHE A 65 -8.75 19.18 -2.23
N LEU A 66 -9.98 19.62 -1.95
CA LEU A 66 -11.09 18.75 -1.57
C LEU A 66 -11.89 18.36 -2.81
N ASP A 67 -12.15 17.07 -2.94
CA ASP A 67 -13.04 16.49 -3.94
C ASP A 67 -14.52 16.69 -3.58
N LYS A 68 -15.43 16.35 -4.51
CA LYS A 68 -16.88 16.39 -4.31
C LYS A 68 -17.34 15.62 -3.08
N ASP A 69 -16.67 14.51 -2.82
CA ASP A 69 -16.92 13.65 -1.64
C ASP A 69 -16.24 14.18 -0.36
N GLY A 70 -15.58 15.32 -0.41
CA GLY A 70 -14.86 15.92 0.71
C GLY A 70 -13.59 15.17 1.11
N ALA A 71 -13.04 14.33 0.24
CA ALA A 71 -11.74 13.70 0.39
C ALA A 71 -10.62 14.63 -0.14
N MET A 72 -9.50 14.68 0.60
CA MET A 72 -8.34 15.48 0.20
C MET A 72 -7.52 14.74 -0.85
N ARG A 73 -7.30 15.38 -1.99
CA ARG A 73 -6.53 14.85 -3.12
C ARG A 73 -5.38 15.76 -3.49
N SER A 74 -4.35 15.19 -4.07
CA SER A 74 -3.21 15.91 -4.63
C SER A 74 -3.53 16.36 -6.06
N ARG A 75 -3.19 17.60 -6.41
CA ARG A 75 -3.32 18.09 -7.78
C ARG A 75 -2.02 17.86 -8.53
N SER A 76 -2.02 16.92 -9.48
CA SER A 76 -0.84 16.66 -10.30
C SER A 76 -0.86 17.43 -11.64
N ARG A 77 0.29 17.51 -12.29
CA ARG A 77 0.42 18.08 -13.63
C ARG A 77 -0.31 17.26 -14.70
N LEU A 78 -0.63 16.00 -14.39
CA LEU A 78 -1.33 15.07 -15.30
C LEU A 78 -2.80 15.43 -15.53
N ASN A 79 -3.35 16.39 -14.78
CA ASN A 79 -4.73 16.84 -14.93
C ASN A 79 -5.07 17.39 -16.33
N GLN A 80 -4.04 17.81 -17.08
CA GLN A 80 -4.22 18.33 -18.43
C GLN A 80 -4.21 17.23 -19.51
N MET A 81 -3.84 16.01 -19.14
CA MET A 81 -3.73 14.89 -20.08
C MET A 81 -5.08 14.15 -20.19
N LYS A 82 -5.69 14.16 -21.38
CA LYS A 82 -6.98 13.49 -21.65
C LYS A 82 -6.94 11.96 -21.51
N SER A 83 -5.74 11.36 -21.60
CA SER A 83 -5.54 9.90 -21.51
C SER A 83 -5.44 9.36 -20.08
N VAL A 84 -5.40 10.24 -19.08
CA VAL A 84 -5.20 9.86 -17.67
C VAL A 84 -6.54 9.95 -16.92
N SER A 85 -6.89 8.92 -16.15
CA SER A 85 -8.11 8.96 -15.35
C SER A 85 -8.02 10.00 -14.24
N PHE A 86 -9.18 10.53 -13.81
CA PHE A 86 -9.26 11.52 -12.74
C PHE A 86 -8.55 11.04 -11.45
N GLU A 87 -8.69 9.75 -11.10
CA GLU A 87 -8.07 9.18 -9.91
C GLU A 87 -6.53 9.16 -10.01
N GLN A 88 -5.99 8.86 -11.19
CA GLN A 88 -4.54 8.86 -11.43
C GLN A 88 -3.97 10.28 -11.48
N ALA A 89 -4.72 11.21 -12.04
CA ALA A 89 -4.33 12.62 -12.09
C ALA A 89 -4.43 13.29 -10.72
N ASN A 90 -5.36 12.85 -9.86
CA ASN A 90 -5.64 13.41 -8.54
C ASN A 90 -5.67 12.32 -7.46
N PRO A 91 -4.53 11.71 -7.12
CA PRO A 91 -4.49 10.65 -6.14
C PRO A 91 -4.88 11.15 -4.75
N ILE A 92 -5.53 10.29 -3.97
CA ILE A 92 -5.95 10.57 -2.60
C ILE A 92 -4.73 10.63 -1.70
N ILE A 93 -4.62 11.68 -0.89
CA ILE A 93 -3.52 11.86 0.05
C ILE A 93 -3.80 11.07 1.33
N LEU A 94 -2.84 10.25 1.74
CA LEU A 94 -2.87 9.48 2.99
C LEU A 94 -1.51 9.51 3.68
N THR A 95 -1.49 9.22 5.00
CA THR A 95 -0.24 9.00 5.73
C THR A 95 0.02 7.51 5.94
N GLY A 96 1.29 7.09 5.86
CA GLY A 96 1.68 5.69 6.06
C GLY A 96 1.46 5.16 7.47
N ASN A 97 1.38 6.04 8.47
CA ASN A 97 1.20 5.66 9.88
C ASN A 97 -0.26 5.38 10.28
N CYS A 98 -1.22 5.60 9.38
CA CYS A 98 -2.62 5.39 9.67
C CYS A 98 -3.03 3.91 9.53
N PRO A 99 -3.82 3.36 10.47
CA PRO A 99 -4.33 1.99 10.38
C PRO A 99 -5.10 1.69 9.09
N ILE A 100 -5.87 2.66 8.60
CA ILE A 100 -6.64 2.53 7.35
C ILE A 100 -5.72 2.39 6.14
N THR A 101 -4.65 3.19 6.08
CA THR A 101 -3.62 3.08 5.04
C THR A 101 -2.96 1.71 5.07
N ARG A 102 -2.65 1.22 6.26
CA ARG A 102 -2.08 -0.12 6.43
C ARG A 102 -3.03 -1.20 5.89
N MET A 103 -4.32 -1.15 6.23
CA MET A 103 -5.32 -2.08 5.71
C MET A 103 -5.43 -2.04 4.18
N ILE A 104 -5.37 -0.85 3.57
CA ILE A 104 -5.37 -0.68 2.10
C ILE A 104 -4.17 -1.40 1.48
N ILE A 105 -2.97 -1.21 2.06
CA ILE A 105 -1.74 -1.84 1.56
C ILE A 105 -1.77 -3.35 1.77
N GLU A 106 -2.19 -3.82 2.95
CA GLU A 106 -2.33 -5.25 3.26
C GLU A 106 -3.33 -5.94 2.31
N ASN A 107 -4.49 -5.31 2.07
CA ASN A 107 -5.47 -5.82 1.11
C ASN A 107 -4.91 -5.89 -0.32
N ALA A 108 -4.20 -4.86 -0.76
CA ALA A 108 -3.53 -4.87 -2.05
C ALA A 108 -2.47 -5.99 -2.13
N HIS A 109 -1.70 -6.21 -1.07
CA HIS A 109 -0.68 -7.26 -0.98
C HIS A 109 -1.29 -8.66 -1.08
N VAL A 110 -2.38 -8.93 -0.34
CA VAL A 110 -3.11 -10.21 -0.39
C VAL A 110 -3.76 -10.43 -1.75
N LYS A 111 -4.42 -9.40 -2.31
CA LYS A 111 -5.08 -9.45 -3.63
C LYS A 111 -4.11 -9.86 -4.75
N HIS A 112 -2.86 -9.49 -4.63
CA HIS A 112 -1.80 -9.86 -5.57
C HIS A 112 -1.06 -11.15 -5.17
N GLN A 113 -1.64 -11.98 -4.29
CA GLN A 113 -1.14 -13.30 -3.91
C GLN A 113 0.32 -13.32 -3.46
N HIS A 114 0.81 -12.23 -2.88
CA HIS A 114 2.19 -12.08 -2.39
C HIS A 114 3.29 -12.24 -3.46
N THR A 115 2.93 -12.23 -4.76
CA THR A 115 3.88 -12.47 -5.86
C THR A 115 4.54 -11.22 -6.40
N VAL A 116 3.99 -10.06 -6.06
CA VAL A 116 4.39 -8.77 -6.65
C VAL A 116 5.63 -8.22 -5.95
N SER A 117 6.60 -7.78 -6.75
CA SER A 117 7.79 -7.08 -6.23
C SER A 117 7.41 -5.77 -5.54
N LEU A 118 8.31 -5.27 -4.68
CA LEU A 118 8.10 -3.99 -3.99
C LEU A 118 7.74 -2.87 -4.99
N ASN A 119 8.51 -2.72 -6.06
CA ASN A 119 8.30 -1.64 -7.03
C ASN A 119 6.96 -1.75 -7.75
N ALA A 120 6.56 -2.97 -8.14
CA ALA A 120 5.27 -3.20 -8.77
C ALA A 120 4.09 -2.89 -7.82
N MET A 121 4.24 -3.18 -6.51
CA MET A 121 3.27 -2.79 -5.49
C MET A 121 3.17 -1.27 -5.36
N LEU A 122 4.31 -0.56 -5.32
CA LEU A 122 4.33 0.90 -5.26
C LEU A 122 3.61 1.52 -6.46
N VAL A 123 3.91 1.07 -7.68
CA VAL A 123 3.25 1.56 -8.91
C VAL A 123 1.74 1.37 -8.86
N LYS A 124 1.27 0.22 -8.37
CA LYS A 124 -0.17 -0.05 -8.26
C LYS A 124 -0.86 0.87 -7.26
N LEU A 125 -0.22 1.13 -6.12
CA LEU A 125 -0.76 2.04 -5.10
C LEU A 125 -0.74 3.49 -5.55
N PHE A 126 0.32 3.93 -6.24
CA PHE A 126 0.44 5.30 -6.77
C PHE A 126 -0.65 5.67 -7.78
N LYS A 127 -1.26 4.71 -8.47
CA LYS A 127 -2.37 4.98 -9.39
C LYS A 127 -3.60 5.59 -8.70
N LYS A 128 -3.78 5.33 -7.42
CA LYS A 128 -4.98 5.76 -6.68
C LYS A 128 -4.66 6.60 -5.44
N TYR A 129 -3.51 6.38 -4.82
CA TYR A 129 -3.15 6.96 -3.53
C TYR A 129 -1.78 7.63 -3.55
N HIS A 130 -1.69 8.81 -2.99
CA HIS A 130 -0.43 9.45 -2.63
C HIS A 130 -0.19 9.25 -1.14
N ILE A 131 0.59 8.25 -0.77
CA ILE A 131 0.84 7.88 0.63
C ILE A 131 2.21 8.41 1.05
N ILE A 132 2.22 9.31 2.05
CA ILE A 132 3.47 9.80 2.64
C ILE A 132 4.14 8.68 3.40
N GLY A 133 5.41 8.37 3.06
CA GLY A 133 6.14 7.24 3.63
C GLY A 133 5.75 5.86 3.10
N LEU A 134 5.11 5.79 1.92
CA LEU A 134 4.62 4.55 1.31
C LEU A 134 5.67 3.44 1.26
N THR A 135 6.86 3.73 0.75
CA THR A 135 7.93 2.71 0.57
C THR A 135 8.31 2.05 1.89
N ARG A 136 8.44 2.85 2.97
CA ARG A 136 8.74 2.35 4.31
C ARG A 136 7.63 1.43 4.82
N THR A 137 6.38 1.85 4.66
CA THR A 137 5.20 1.10 5.13
C THR A 137 5.04 -0.21 4.37
N VAL A 138 5.18 -0.20 3.04
CA VAL A 138 5.10 -1.42 2.21
C VAL A 138 6.22 -2.39 2.56
N LYS A 139 7.48 -1.93 2.68
CA LYS A 139 8.61 -2.77 3.12
C LYS A 139 8.33 -3.42 4.47
N LYS A 140 7.80 -2.67 5.44
CA LYS A 140 7.45 -3.20 6.77
C LYS A 140 6.38 -4.29 6.68
N ILE A 141 5.32 -4.09 5.89
CA ILE A 141 4.24 -5.06 5.71
C ILE A 141 4.77 -6.33 5.03
N MET A 142 5.53 -6.21 3.94
CA MET A 142 6.10 -7.35 3.23
C MET A 142 7.07 -8.15 4.11
N LYS A 143 7.93 -7.48 4.90
CA LYS A 143 8.85 -8.13 5.83
C LYS A 143 8.12 -8.92 6.91
N ASN A 144 6.98 -8.42 7.39
CA ASN A 144 6.19 -9.09 8.43
C ASN A 144 5.26 -10.18 7.90
N CYS A 145 5.09 -10.28 6.59
CA CYS A 145 4.23 -11.28 5.98
C CYS A 145 4.89 -12.67 6.01
N ALA A 146 4.22 -13.67 6.58
CA ALA A 146 4.72 -15.05 6.68
C ALA A 146 4.95 -15.67 5.30
N MET A 147 4.04 -15.44 4.34
CA MET A 147 4.16 -15.96 2.97
C MET A 147 5.36 -15.37 2.23
N CYS A 148 5.58 -14.05 2.36
CA CYS A 148 6.73 -13.39 1.75
C CYS A 148 8.04 -13.88 2.39
N ARG A 149 8.07 -14.07 3.70
CA ARG A 149 9.26 -14.61 4.40
C ARG A 149 9.60 -16.02 3.94
N ARG A 150 8.60 -16.92 3.80
CA ARG A 150 8.82 -18.28 3.28
C ARG A 150 9.40 -18.26 1.88
N ARG A 151 8.88 -17.42 0.98
CA ARG A 151 9.38 -17.29 -0.40
C ARG A 151 10.78 -16.69 -0.48
N ALA A 152 11.15 -15.81 0.44
CA ALA A 152 12.47 -15.18 0.50
C ALA A 152 13.48 -15.99 1.33
N ALA A 153 13.07 -17.09 1.96
CA ALA A 153 13.95 -17.95 2.73
C ALA A 153 15.00 -18.58 1.81
N LYS A 154 16.25 -18.40 2.18
CA LYS A 154 17.35 -19.10 1.53
C LYS A 154 17.38 -20.55 2.04
N PRO A 155 17.72 -21.53 1.18
CA PRO A 155 17.95 -22.87 1.63
C PRO A 155 19.06 -22.89 2.69
N SER A 156 18.93 -23.75 3.67
CA SER A 156 19.99 -23.95 4.65
C SER A 156 21.24 -24.47 3.94
N PRO A 157 22.43 -23.89 4.18
CA PRO A 157 23.64 -24.45 3.61
C PRO A 157 23.79 -25.89 4.11
N THR A 158 23.94 -26.82 3.18
CA THR A 158 24.28 -28.20 3.49
C THR A 158 25.72 -28.26 4.00
N LEU A 159 25.92 -28.94 5.13
CA LEU A 159 27.26 -29.23 5.60
C LEU A 159 27.91 -30.18 4.59
N MET A 160 29.09 -29.81 4.09
CA MET A 160 29.85 -30.70 3.23
C MET A 160 30.28 -31.93 4.04
N ALA A 161 29.77 -33.08 3.65
CA ALA A 161 30.19 -34.32 4.29
C ALA A 161 31.65 -34.61 3.95
N PRO A 162 32.42 -35.21 4.89
CA PRO A 162 33.77 -35.62 4.57
C PRO A 162 33.77 -36.65 3.44
N LEU A 163 34.64 -36.46 2.48
CA LEU A 163 34.82 -37.41 1.39
C LEU A 163 35.22 -38.78 1.92
N ASN A 164 34.72 -39.83 1.30
CA ASN A 164 35.11 -41.20 1.61
C ASN A 164 36.62 -41.36 1.37
N LYS A 165 37.37 -41.86 2.34
CA LYS A 165 38.84 -41.96 2.26
C LYS A 165 39.34 -42.84 1.13
N ASN A 166 38.50 -43.71 0.61
CA ASN A 166 38.89 -44.66 -0.47
C ASN A 166 38.65 -44.14 -1.89
N LEU A 167 38.20 -42.88 -2.02
CA LEU A 167 37.92 -42.29 -3.34
C LEU A 167 39.15 -42.15 -4.23
N SER A 168 40.38 -42.05 -3.65
CA SER A 168 41.62 -41.87 -4.36
C SER A 168 42.20 -43.17 -4.96
N GLU A 169 41.68 -44.33 -4.47
CA GLU A 169 42.20 -45.65 -4.88
C GLU A 169 41.30 -46.38 -5.88
N GLN A 170 40.15 -45.80 -6.24
CA GLN A 170 39.18 -46.44 -7.11
C GLN A 170 39.36 -46.05 -8.56
N ARG A 171 38.94 -46.92 -9.49
CA ARG A 171 38.89 -46.63 -10.92
C ARG A 171 37.98 -45.43 -11.19
N PRO A 172 38.32 -44.59 -12.21
CA PRO A 172 37.44 -43.51 -12.60
C PRO A 172 35.98 -44.00 -12.78
N PHE A 173 35.02 -43.24 -12.23
CA PHE A 173 33.57 -43.53 -12.29
C PHE A 173 33.11 -44.78 -11.53
N ALA A 174 33.92 -45.37 -10.64
CA ALA A 174 33.46 -46.44 -9.74
C ALA A 174 32.40 -46.00 -8.73
N GLU A 175 32.49 -44.73 -8.27
CA GLU A 175 31.47 -44.07 -7.48
C GLU A 175 31.09 -42.74 -8.11
N THR A 176 29.81 -42.50 -8.35
CA THR A 176 29.30 -41.23 -8.87
C THR A 176 28.30 -40.66 -7.88
N GLY A 177 28.55 -39.42 -7.43
CA GLY A 177 27.55 -38.65 -6.66
C GLY A 177 26.55 -38.00 -7.62
N ILE A 178 25.26 -38.04 -7.26
CA ILE A 178 24.18 -37.31 -7.95
C ILE A 178 23.72 -36.23 -7.00
N ASP A 179 23.84 -34.96 -7.42
CA ASP A 179 23.31 -33.79 -6.70
C ASP A 179 21.85 -33.52 -7.03
#